data_43717e8c7bbbd518add3ecf890d5c03a
#
_entry.id   43717e8c7bbbd518add3ecf890d5c03a
#
_cell.length_a   1.000
_cell.length_b   1.000
_cell.length_c   1.000
_cell.angle_alpha   90.00
_cell.angle_beta   90.00
_cell.angle_gamma   90.00
#
_symmetry.space_group_name_H-M   'P 1'
#
loop_
_entity.id
_entity.type
_entity.pdbx_description
1 polymer ?
#
loop_
_entity_poly.entity_id
_entity_poly.type
_entity_poly.pdbx_seq_one_letter_code
_entity_poly.pdbx_strand_id
1 'polypeptide(L)'
;MVARALAALAVVLVTAGCAGGRGERARMLPVDHRASLLYVALGDSTVEGVGATTADGGYVARIHRRLRTVYPRAGVVNLGVGGATSGDVVSDQLKRAVLLRPRLVTLSIGPNDITGHVPVTEYERHVDTIFRRLTRETSAVVVANLLPDLAVTPRFRGRDTTRDVGALTVRFNEALLRRARASGVEVVDLYRPSQAEIPDRPELVAGDGYHPSDAGYERWAELVWAGVARRIAAR
;
A
#
# COMPACT_ATOMS: atom_id res chain seq x y z
N MET A 1 -71.15 -0.05 -43.15
CA MET A 1 -69.85 -0.74 -43.24
C MET A 1 -68.89 0.01 -42.36
N VAL A 2 -68.58 -0.56 -41.19
CA VAL A 2 -67.71 0.06 -40.19
C VAL A 2 -66.41 -0.79 -40.09
N ALA A 3 -65.28 -0.22 -40.54
CA ALA A 3 -64.01 -0.86 -40.50
C ALA A 3 -63.42 -0.68 -39.07
N ARG A 4 -63.17 -1.81 -38.38
CA ARG A 4 -62.44 -1.85 -37.08
C ARG A 4 -60.94 -1.92 -37.36
N ALA A 5 -60.21 -0.89 -36.95
CA ALA A 5 -58.75 -0.92 -36.90
C ALA A 5 -58.29 -1.62 -35.62
N LEU A 6 -57.55 -2.72 -35.78
CA LEU A 6 -56.83 -3.41 -34.68
C LEU A 6 -55.49 -2.73 -34.48
N ALA A 7 -55.30 -2.10 -33.32
CA ALA A 7 -53.99 -1.60 -32.89
C ALA A 7 -53.24 -2.73 -32.22
N ALA A 8 -52.11 -3.14 -32.79
CA ALA A 8 -51.18 -4.10 -32.19
C ALA A 8 -50.27 -3.37 -31.19
N LEU A 9 -50.36 -3.74 -29.91
CA LEU A 9 -49.54 -3.23 -28.83
C LEU A 9 -48.24 -4.07 -28.81
N ALA A 10 -47.12 -3.49 -29.24
CA ALA A 10 -45.81 -4.11 -29.15
C ALA A 10 -45.27 -3.92 -27.71
N VAL A 11 -45.21 -4.99 -26.93
CA VAL A 11 -44.57 -5.01 -25.61
C VAL A 11 -43.07 -5.17 -25.83
N VAL A 12 -42.31 -4.09 -25.61
CA VAL A 12 -40.85 -4.14 -25.57
C VAL A 12 -40.45 -4.64 -24.19
N LEU A 13 -40.03 -5.90 -24.11
CA LEU A 13 -39.36 -6.45 -22.90
C LEU A 13 -37.96 -5.88 -22.80
N VAL A 14 -37.78 -4.86 -21.96
CA VAL A 14 -36.47 -4.41 -21.55
C VAL A 14 -35.93 -5.39 -20.52
N THR A 15 -35.09 -6.32 -20.97
CA THR A 15 -34.30 -7.16 -20.05
C THR A 15 -33.24 -6.29 -19.41
N ALA A 16 -33.50 -5.83 -18.17
CA ALA A 16 -32.48 -5.22 -17.32
C ALA A 16 -31.45 -6.31 -17.01
N GLY A 17 -30.40 -6.38 -17.79
CA GLY A 17 -29.21 -7.16 -17.50
C GLY A 17 -28.57 -6.63 -16.23
N CYS A 18 -28.82 -7.26 -15.07
CA CYS A 18 -28.02 -7.08 -13.88
C CYS A 18 -26.60 -7.51 -14.22
N ALA A 19 -25.76 -6.56 -14.61
CA ALA A 19 -24.31 -6.71 -14.58
C ALA A 19 -23.91 -6.84 -13.12
N GLY A 20 -24.12 -8.02 -12.54
CA GLY A 20 -23.57 -8.41 -11.26
C GLY A 20 -22.05 -8.32 -11.40
N GLY A 21 -21.45 -7.26 -10.87
CA GLY A 21 -20.01 -7.14 -10.74
C GLY A 21 -19.54 -8.41 -10.04
N ARG A 22 -18.86 -9.30 -10.78
CA ARG A 22 -18.12 -10.42 -10.18
C ARG A 22 -17.12 -9.76 -9.25
N GLY A 23 -17.36 -9.80 -7.95
CA GLY A 23 -16.39 -9.38 -6.94
C GLY A 23 -15.08 -10.07 -7.28
N GLU A 24 -14.10 -9.30 -7.77
CA GLU A 24 -12.81 -9.82 -8.15
C GLU A 24 -12.23 -10.50 -6.90
N ARG A 25 -12.10 -11.84 -6.95
CA ARG A 25 -11.57 -12.58 -5.79
C ARG A 25 -10.23 -12.01 -5.43
N ALA A 26 -10.08 -11.67 -4.16
CA ALA A 26 -8.82 -11.13 -3.65
C ALA A 26 -7.65 -12.03 -4.06
N ARG A 27 -6.62 -11.42 -4.64
CA ARG A 27 -5.42 -12.16 -5.06
C ARG A 27 -4.75 -12.79 -3.87
N MET A 28 -4.29 -14.03 -4.04
CA MET A 28 -3.60 -14.81 -3.03
C MET A 28 -2.18 -15.13 -3.50
N LEU A 29 -1.27 -15.31 -2.55
CA LEU A 29 0.05 -15.86 -2.80
C LEU A 29 -0.06 -17.35 -3.19
N PRO A 30 0.98 -17.94 -3.81
CA PRO A 30 0.90 -19.32 -4.28
C PRO A 30 0.52 -20.33 -3.20
N VAL A 31 -0.36 -21.29 -3.52
CA VAL A 31 -0.67 -22.43 -2.63
C VAL A 31 0.54 -23.36 -2.49
N ASP A 32 1.30 -23.54 -3.57
CA ASP A 32 2.58 -24.27 -3.50
C ASP A 32 3.65 -23.42 -2.83
N HIS A 33 3.90 -23.70 -1.57
CA HIS A 33 4.92 -23.02 -0.78
C HIS A 33 6.38 -23.31 -1.24
N ARG A 34 6.59 -24.28 -2.14
CA ARG A 34 7.90 -24.53 -2.78
C ARG A 34 8.11 -23.68 -4.02
N ALA A 35 7.07 -23.01 -4.51
CA ALA A 35 7.19 -22.09 -5.65
C ALA A 35 8.18 -20.96 -5.34
N SER A 36 8.90 -20.52 -6.38
CA SER A 36 9.68 -19.29 -6.28
C SER A 36 8.75 -18.09 -6.11
N LEU A 37 9.05 -17.26 -5.12
CA LEU A 37 8.30 -16.04 -4.84
C LEU A 37 9.25 -14.85 -4.86
N LEU A 38 9.01 -13.89 -5.75
CA LEU A 38 9.73 -12.62 -5.72
C LEU A 38 8.89 -11.58 -4.99
N TYR A 39 9.45 -11.02 -3.94
CA TYR A 39 8.95 -9.87 -3.20
C TYR A 39 9.66 -8.60 -3.69
N VAL A 40 8.91 -7.57 -4.07
CA VAL A 40 9.43 -6.24 -4.45
C VAL A 40 8.86 -5.20 -3.49
N ALA A 41 9.70 -4.38 -2.90
CA ALA A 41 9.30 -3.27 -2.05
C ALA A 41 9.51 -1.94 -2.78
N LEU A 42 8.48 -1.09 -2.77
CA LEU A 42 8.45 0.24 -3.39
C LEU A 42 8.22 1.31 -2.33
N GLY A 43 8.85 2.45 -2.50
CA GLY A 43 8.59 3.63 -1.68
C GLY A 43 9.83 4.46 -1.37
N ASP A 44 9.84 5.03 -0.18
CA ASP A 44 10.78 6.06 0.26
C ASP A 44 11.88 5.53 1.20
N SER A 45 12.42 6.43 2.04
CA SER A 45 13.43 6.13 3.05
C SER A 45 13.03 5.04 4.04
N THR A 46 11.74 4.88 4.34
CA THR A 46 11.26 3.82 5.23
C THR A 46 11.38 2.45 4.59
N VAL A 47 11.22 2.38 3.26
CA VAL A 47 11.43 1.16 2.47
C VAL A 47 12.92 0.87 2.31
N GLU A 48 13.74 1.89 2.08
CA GLU A 48 15.20 1.79 2.05
C GLU A 48 15.74 1.26 3.38
N GLY A 49 15.14 1.67 4.51
CA GLY A 49 15.52 1.26 5.87
C GLY A 49 16.30 2.32 6.64
N VAL A 50 16.14 3.60 6.27
CA VAL A 50 16.77 4.72 7.00
C VAL A 50 16.32 4.73 8.46
N GLY A 51 17.27 4.89 9.38
CA GLY A 51 17.03 4.84 10.83
C GLY A 51 17.32 3.46 11.46
N ALA A 52 17.43 2.40 10.64
CA ALA A 52 17.90 1.10 11.13
C ALA A 52 19.42 1.11 11.38
N THR A 53 19.87 0.39 12.38
CA THR A 53 21.31 0.30 12.73
C THR A 53 22.09 -0.63 11.81
N THR A 54 21.40 -1.53 11.11
CA THR A 54 21.99 -2.48 10.15
C THR A 54 21.18 -2.52 8.85
N ALA A 55 21.81 -2.94 7.75
CA ALA A 55 21.15 -3.09 6.45
C ALA A 55 19.93 -4.03 6.51
N ASP A 56 19.94 -5.02 7.40
CA ASP A 56 18.84 -5.99 7.59
C ASP A 56 17.85 -5.56 8.68
N GLY A 57 18.04 -4.40 9.30
CA GLY A 57 17.20 -3.86 10.37
C GLY A 57 15.85 -3.33 9.88
N GLY A 58 15.76 -2.90 8.63
CA GLY A 58 14.54 -2.34 8.04
C GLY A 58 13.39 -3.36 7.90
N TYR A 59 12.15 -2.86 7.79
CA TYR A 59 10.96 -3.74 7.74
C TYR A 59 10.94 -4.66 6.52
N VAL A 60 11.51 -4.25 5.39
CA VAL A 60 11.55 -5.05 4.15
C VAL A 60 12.34 -6.34 4.37
N ALA A 61 13.52 -6.26 4.98
CA ALA A 61 14.32 -7.43 5.30
C ALA A 61 13.63 -8.35 6.31
N ARG A 62 12.92 -7.78 7.29
CA ARG A 62 12.15 -8.52 8.29
C ARG A 62 10.96 -9.27 7.65
N ILE A 63 10.23 -8.64 6.72
CA ILE A 63 9.19 -9.30 5.94
C ILE A 63 9.78 -10.43 5.08
N HIS A 64 10.92 -10.19 4.43
CA HIS A 64 11.58 -11.24 3.65
C HIS A 64 11.97 -12.45 4.51
N ARG A 65 12.54 -12.25 5.71
CA ARG A 65 12.83 -13.36 6.63
C ARG A 65 11.57 -14.16 6.99
N ARG A 66 10.47 -13.47 7.31
CA ARG A 66 9.16 -14.12 7.59
C ARG A 66 8.60 -14.83 6.36
N LEU A 67 8.73 -14.26 5.16
CA LEU A 67 8.33 -14.94 3.91
C LEU A 67 9.09 -16.24 3.72
N ARG A 68 10.39 -16.27 4.00
CA ARG A 68 11.22 -17.47 3.83
C ARG A 68 10.85 -18.61 4.77
N THR A 69 10.18 -18.35 5.90
CA THR A 69 9.65 -19.44 6.74
C THR A 69 8.47 -20.15 6.09
N VAL A 70 7.74 -19.46 5.20
CA VAL A 70 6.58 -20.02 4.47
C VAL A 70 6.97 -20.46 3.05
N TYR A 71 7.75 -19.63 2.35
CA TYR A 71 8.25 -19.82 1.00
C TYR A 71 9.78 -19.84 1.01
N PRO A 72 10.43 -21.00 1.21
CA PRO A 72 11.89 -21.06 1.39
C PRO A 72 12.69 -20.49 0.19
N ARG A 73 12.06 -20.44 -1.01
CA ARG A 73 12.64 -19.87 -2.23
C ARG A 73 12.24 -18.41 -2.47
N ALA A 74 11.75 -17.71 -1.45
CA ALA A 74 11.44 -16.30 -1.58
C ALA A 74 12.72 -15.48 -1.75
N GLY A 75 12.74 -14.63 -2.77
CA GLY A 75 13.73 -13.57 -2.97
C GLY A 75 13.12 -12.20 -2.73
N VAL A 76 13.96 -11.17 -2.52
CA VAL A 76 13.53 -9.79 -2.34
C VAL A 76 14.32 -8.84 -3.23
N VAL A 77 13.65 -7.83 -3.75
CA VAL A 77 14.26 -6.64 -4.37
C VAL A 77 13.66 -5.42 -3.67
N ASN A 78 14.52 -4.66 -3.02
CA ASN A 78 14.18 -3.38 -2.42
C ASN A 78 14.44 -2.27 -3.44
N LEU A 79 13.40 -1.51 -3.80
CA LEU A 79 13.48 -0.37 -4.72
C LEU A 79 13.25 0.98 -3.99
N GLY A 80 13.16 0.96 -2.66
CA GLY A 80 13.02 2.17 -1.85
C GLY A 80 14.19 3.11 -2.03
N VAL A 81 13.89 4.41 -2.10
CA VAL A 81 14.89 5.49 -2.24
C VAL A 81 14.57 6.60 -1.26
N GLY A 82 15.55 6.99 -0.44
CA GLY A 82 15.42 8.10 0.51
C GLY A 82 14.96 9.37 -0.18
N GLY A 83 13.97 10.06 0.42
CA GLY A 83 13.41 11.30 -0.14
C GLY A 83 12.39 11.12 -1.26
N ALA A 84 12.18 9.90 -1.78
CA ALA A 84 11.24 9.67 -2.88
C ALA A 84 9.81 10.10 -2.52
N THR A 85 9.16 10.78 -3.45
CA THR A 85 7.73 11.09 -3.48
C THR A 85 6.95 10.02 -4.22
N SER A 86 5.63 10.08 -4.18
CA SER A 86 4.78 9.20 -5.01
C SER A 86 5.03 9.37 -6.50
N GLY A 87 5.42 10.58 -6.94
CA GLY A 87 5.83 10.88 -8.31
C GLY A 87 7.09 10.11 -8.71
N ASP A 88 8.10 10.08 -7.83
CA ASP A 88 9.35 9.36 -8.06
C ASP A 88 9.12 7.83 -8.10
N VAL A 89 8.19 7.31 -7.30
CA VAL A 89 7.80 5.90 -7.45
C VAL A 89 7.24 5.61 -8.82
N VAL A 90 6.41 6.51 -9.38
CA VAL A 90 5.83 6.35 -10.74
C VAL A 90 6.91 6.40 -11.81
N SER A 91 7.85 7.38 -11.74
CA SER A 91 8.88 7.59 -12.77
C SER A 91 9.99 6.53 -12.73
N ASP A 92 10.49 6.19 -11.54
CA ASP A 92 11.77 5.52 -11.39
C ASP A 92 11.65 4.07 -10.92
N GLN A 93 10.66 3.76 -10.04
CA GLN A 93 10.56 2.44 -9.44
C GLN A 93 9.55 1.52 -10.14
N LEU A 94 8.40 2.07 -10.55
CA LEU A 94 7.24 1.30 -11.00
C LEU A 94 7.53 0.46 -12.26
N LYS A 95 8.22 1.02 -13.24
CA LYS A 95 8.59 0.29 -14.48
C LYS A 95 9.44 -0.94 -14.14
N ARG A 96 10.43 -0.76 -13.26
CA ARG A 96 11.31 -1.85 -12.83
C ARG A 96 10.54 -2.92 -12.05
N ALA A 97 9.65 -2.49 -11.14
CA ALA A 97 8.81 -3.40 -10.37
C ALA A 97 7.94 -4.29 -11.26
N VAL A 98 7.30 -3.72 -12.29
CA VAL A 98 6.49 -4.47 -13.26
C VAL A 98 7.32 -5.47 -14.05
N LEU A 99 8.49 -5.05 -14.55
CA LEU A 99 9.39 -5.92 -15.32
C LEU A 99 9.92 -7.12 -14.52
N LEU A 100 10.07 -6.98 -13.20
CA LEU A 100 10.49 -8.05 -12.30
C LEU A 100 9.42 -9.13 -12.10
N ARG A 101 8.16 -8.89 -12.52
CA ARG A 101 7.04 -9.83 -12.40
C ARG A 101 6.89 -10.43 -10.98
N PRO A 102 6.79 -9.58 -9.93
CA PRO A 102 6.72 -10.04 -8.55
C PRO A 102 5.47 -10.85 -8.27
N ARG A 103 5.50 -11.62 -7.18
CA ARG A 103 4.32 -12.28 -6.60
C ARG A 103 3.79 -11.53 -5.37
N LEU A 104 4.64 -10.73 -4.74
CA LEU A 104 4.29 -9.83 -3.65
C LEU A 104 4.91 -8.46 -3.90
N VAL A 105 4.13 -7.42 -3.69
CA VAL A 105 4.63 -6.03 -3.65
C VAL A 105 4.18 -5.39 -2.36
N THR A 106 5.08 -4.67 -1.67
CA THR A 106 4.69 -3.71 -0.64
C THR A 106 4.94 -2.29 -1.12
N LEU A 107 4.07 -1.36 -0.73
CA LEU A 107 4.20 0.07 -0.99
C LEU A 107 4.10 0.86 0.32
N SER A 108 5.12 1.67 0.60
CA SER A 108 5.12 2.67 1.68
C SER A 108 5.59 3.99 1.12
N ILE A 109 4.68 4.98 0.99
CA ILE A 109 4.97 6.26 0.34
C ILE A 109 4.00 7.35 0.81
N GLY A 110 4.45 8.59 0.85
CA GLY A 110 3.61 9.76 1.11
C GLY A 110 4.18 10.77 2.11
N PRO A 111 5.02 10.40 3.08
CA PRO A 111 5.62 11.38 3.99
C PRO A 111 6.36 12.50 3.28
N ASN A 112 7.13 12.19 2.23
CA ASN A 112 7.84 13.19 1.43
C ASN A 112 6.89 14.02 0.55
N ASP A 113 5.77 13.45 0.11
CA ASP A 113 4.73 14.23 -0.58
C ASP A 113 4.15 15.31 0.35
N ILE A 114 3.88 14.96 1.63
CA ILE A 114 3.37 15.92 2.63
C ILE A 114 4.40 17.02 2.88
N THR A 115 5.65 16.67 3.17
CA THR A 115 6.70 17.63 3.48
C THR A 115 7.18 18.43 2.27
N GLY A 116 7.05 17.85 1.06
CA GLY A 116 7.32 18.50 -0.22
C GLY A 116 6.13 19.29 -0.78
N HIS A 117 5.03 19.41 -0.03
CA HIS A 117 3.82 20.14 -0.41
C HIS A 117 3.17 19.65 -1.70
N VAL A 118 3.29 18.36 -2.03
CA VAL A 118 2.58 17.76 -3.16
C VAL A 118 1.07 17.82 -2.89
N PRO A 119 0.26 18.30 -3.83
CA PRO A 119 -1.18 18.33 -3.65
C PRO A 119 -1.77 16.92 -3.44
N VAL A 120 -2.73 16.75 -2.51
CA VAL A 120 -3.38 15.46 -2.24
C VAL A 120 -3.98 14.84 -3.51
N THR A 121 -4.52 15.66 -4.41
CA THR A 121 -5.07 15.21 -5.70
C THR A 121 -4.01 14.64 -6.63
N GLU A 122 -2.79 15.16 -6.56
CA GLU A 122 -1.66 14.67 -7.33
C GLU A 122 -1.14 13.35 -6.75
N TYR A 123 -0.92 13.29 -5.44
CA TYR A 123 -0.63 12.05 -4.74
C TYR A 123 -1.66 10.95 -5.07
N GLU A 124 -2.96 11.28 -5.03
CA GLU A 124 -4.04 10.33 -5.36
C GLU A 124 -3.93 9.79 -6.78
N ARG A 125 -3.58 10.64 -7.78
CA ARG A 125 -3.32 10.20 -9.17
C ARG A 125 -2.11 9.28 -9.28
N HIS A 126 -1.03 9.58 -8.55
CA HIS A 126 0.16 8.74 -8.53
C HIS A 126 -0.14 7.37 -7.93
N VAL A 127 -0.80 7.32 -6.77
CA VAL A 127 -1.19 6.07 -6.11
C VAL A 127 -2.14 5.25 -6.99
N ASP A 128 -3.11 5.90 -7.67
CA ASP A 128 -3.99 5.23 -8.64
C ASP A 128 -3.18 4.57 -9.77
N THR A 129 -2.19 5.31 -10.31
CA THR A 129 -1.31 4.80 -11.37
C THR A 129 -0.49 3.60 -10.89
N ILE A 130 0.11 3.70 -9.71
CA ILE A 130 0.91 2.64 -9.10
C ILE A 130 0.05 1.38 -8.91
N PHE A 131 -1.11 1.49 -8.27
CA PHE A 131 -1.96 0.35 -7.98
C PHE A 131 -2.50 -0.30 -9.25
N ARG A 132 -3.00 0.49 -10.19
CA ARG A 132 -3.53 -0.06 -11.46
C ARG A 132 -2.46 -0.78 -12.26
N ARG A 133 -1.25 -0.23 -12.37
CA ARG A 133 -0.18 -0.89 -13.11
C ARG A 133 0.26 -2.18 -12.42
N LEU A 134 0.48 -2.15 -11.11
CA LEU A 134 0.85 -3.34 -10.36
C LEU A 134 -0.22 -4.44 -10.45
N THR A 135 -1.49 -4.07 -10.35
CA THR A 135 -2.58 -5.06 -10.36
C THR A 135 -2.96 -5.52 -11.76
N ARG A 136 -2.76 -4.75 -12.83
CA ARG A 136 -3.12 -5.13 -14.19
C ARG A 136 -1.98 -5.76 -14.97
N GLU A 137 -0.75 -5.28 -14.73
CA GLU A 137 0.43 -5.71 -15.50
C GLU A 137 1.22 -6.83 -14.79
N THR A 138 0.88 -7.18 -13.55
CA THR A 138 1.51 -8.27 -12.79
C THR A 138 0.49 -9.20 -12.15
N SER A 139 0.94 -10.36 -11.66
CA SER A 139 0.13 -11.25 -10.82
C SER A 139 0.34 -11.03 -9.32
N ALA A 140 0.97 -9.91 -8.93
CA ALA A 140 1.32 -9.66 -7.54
C ALA A 140 0.11 -9.48 -6.64
N VAL A 141 0.21 -10.00 -5.42
CA VAL A 141 -0.49 -9.47 -4.27
C VAL A 141 0.16 -8.14 -3.92
N VAL A 142 -0.63 -7.08 -3.85
CA VAL A 142 -0.14 -5.74 -3.48
C VAL A 142 -0.64 -5.41 -2.08
N VAL A 143 0.28 -5.06 -1.19
CA VAL A 143 0.02 -4.62 0.19
C VAL A 143 0.56 -3.21 0.34
N ALA A 144 -0.30 -2.25 0.64
CA ALA A 144 0.10 -0.89 0.96
C ALA A 144 -0.18 -0.59 2.42
N ASN A 145 0.62 0.24 3.05
CA ASN A 145 0.31 0.72 4.38
C ASN A 145 -0.21 2.17 4.35
N LEU A 146 -1.10 2.48 5.27
CA LEU A 146 -1.40 3.86 5.61
C LEU A 146 -0.14 4.54 6.16
N LEU A 147 0.01 5.82 5.89
CA LEU A 147 1.05 6.62 6.53
C LEU A 147 0.84 6.59 8.05
N PRO A 148 1.90 6.42 8.84
CA PRO A 148 1.82 6.68 10.28
C PRO A 148 1.42 8.15 10.51
N ASP A 149 0.90 8.46 11.68
CA ASP A 149 0.63 9.85 12.04
C ASP A 149 1.95 10.60 12.23
N LEU A 150 2.29 11.43 11.27
CA LEU A 150 3.52 12.22 11.33
C LEU A 150 3.50 13.25 12.48
N ALA A 151 2.31 13.71 12.88
CA ALA A 151 2.14 14.74 13.91
C ALA A 151 2.61 14.28 15.30
N VAL A 152 2.61 12.97 15.58
CA VAL A 152 3.06 12.42 16.87
C VAL A 152 4.58 12.18 16.93
N THR A 153 5.27 12.27 15.79
CA THR A 153 6.74 12.07 15.76
C THR A 153 7.47 13.25 16.40
N PRO A 154 8.62 13.04 17.04
CA PRO A 154 9.39 14.13 17.66
C PRO A 154 9.69 15.28 16.71
N ARG A 155 9.85 15.00 15.41
CA ARG A 155 10.11 16.02 14.38
C ARG A 155 9.00 17.06 14.27
N PHE A 156 7.74 16.67 14.44
CA PHE A 156 6.58 17.57 14.25
C PHE A 156 5.83 17.87 15.56
N ARG A 157 5.95 17.01 16.56
CA ARG A 157 5.21 17.15 17.83
C ARG A 157 5.53 18.47 18.52
N GLY A 158 4.49 19.21 18.93
CA GLY A 158 4.63 20.47 19.65
C GLY A 158 5.10 21.66 18.79
N ARG A 159 5.07 21.56 17.47
CA ARG A 159 5.41 22.63 16.54
C ARG A 159 4.14 23.29 15.96
N ASP A 160 4.25 24.48 15.43
CA ASP A 160 3.13 25.20 14.80
C ASP A 160 2.52 24.39 13.63
N THR A 161 3.34 23.63 12.91
CA THR A 161 2.94 22.78 11.79
C THR A 161 2.29 21.47 12.18
N THR A 162 2.25 21.09 13.47
CA THR A 162 1.74 19.78 13.94
C THR A 162 0.32 19.53 13.46
N ARG A 163 -0.56 20.51 13.61
CA ARG A 163 -1.98 20.37 13.22
C ARG A 163 -2.14 20.15 11.72
N ASP A 164 -1.41 20.92 10.92
CA ASP A 164 -1.50 20.87 9.46
C ASP A 164 -0.95 19.55 8.91
N VAL A 165 0.18 19.09 9.45
CA VAL A 165 0.78 17.80 9.10
C VAL A 165 -0.16 16.65 9.46
N GLY A 166 -0.79 16.68 10.65
CA GLY A 166 -1.78 15.67 11.05
C GLY A 166 -3.00 15.64 10.12
N ALA A 167 -3.56 16.82 9.81
CA ALA A 167 -4.70 16.92 8.89
C ALA A 167 -4.35 16.44 7.47
N LEU A 168 -3.14 16.77 6.98
CA LEU A 168 -2.65 16.26 5.69
C LEU A 168 -2.48 14.75 5.72
N THR A 169 -1.88 14.18 6.78
CA THR A 169 -1.72 12.73 6.92
C THR A 169 -3.06 12.00 6.78
N VAL A 170 -4.13 12.51 7.42
CA VAL A 170 -5.48 11.95 7.28
C VAL A 170 -5.96 11.99 5.84
N ARG A 171 -5.85 13.14 5.16
CA ARG A 171 -6.31 13.31 3.77
C ARG A 171 -5.54 12.42 2.79
N PHE A 172 -4.23 12.24 2.99
CA PHE A 172 -3.41 11.34 2.19
C PHE A 172 -3.83 9.87 2.41
N ASN A 173 -4.07 9.48 3.65
CA ASN A 173 -4.55 8.14 3.99
C ASN A 173 -5.93 7.85 3.38
N GLU A 174 -6.85 8.81 3.39
CA GLU A 174 -8.15 8.67 2.74
C GLU A 174 -8.01 8.49 1.22
N ALA A 175 -7.12 9.25 0.57
CA ALA A 175 -6.84 9.13 -0.85
C ALA A 175 -6.28 7.74 -1.18
N LEU A 176 -5.30 7.25 -0.42
CA LEU A 176 -4.74 5.91 -0.56
C LEU A 176 -5.82 4.83 -0.40
N LEU A 177 -6.65 4.92 0.64
CA LEU A 177 -7.74 3.97 0.89
C LEU A 177 -8.74 3.90 -0.26
N ARG A 178 -9.14 5.06 -0.82
CA ARG A 178 -10.04 5.09 -1.98
C ARG A 178 -9.46 4.32 -3.16
N ARG A 179 -8.19 4.55 -3.50
CA ARG A 179 -7.52 3.91 -4.64
C ARG A 179 -7.21 2.44 -4.40
N ALA A 180 -6.83 2.08 -3.18
CA ALA A 180 -6.62 0.69 -2.78
C ALA A 180 -7.90 -0.15 -2.94
N ARG A 181 -9.02 0.35 -2.45
CA ARG A 181 -10.34 -0.31 -2.60
C ARG A 181 -10.71 -0.49 -4.09
N ALA A 182 -10.52 0.53 -4.90
CA ALA A 182 -10.82 0.48 -6.34
C ALA A 182 -9.93 -0.52 -7.10
N SER A 183 -8.76 -0.87 -6.57
CA SER A 183 -7.77 -1.74 -7.22
C SER A 183 -7.59 -3.11 -6.53
N GLY A 184 -8.38 -3.43 -5.51
CA GLY A 184 -8.25 -4.70 -4.76
C GLY A 184 -6.94 -4.86 -3.99
N VAL A 185 -6.29 -3.73 -3.64
CA VAL A 185 -5.04 -3.70 -2.86
C VAL A 185 -5.33 -3.93 -1.38
N GLU A 186 -4.53 -4.76 -0.74
CA GLU A 186 -4.57 -4.97 0.70
C GLU A 186 -3.99 -3.75 1.41
N VAL A 187 -4.69 -3.25 2.43
CA VAL A 187 -4.21 -2.09 3.21
C VAL A 187 -3.95 -2.48 4.66
N VAL A 188 -2.82 -2.04 5.16
CA VAL A 188 -2.39 -2.17 6.55
C VAL A 188 -2.47 -0.81 7.22
N ASP A 189 -3.09 -0.76 8.38
CA ASP A 189 -3.20 0.45 9.18
C ASP A 189 -1.93 0.64 10.03
N LEU A 190 -1.10 1.62 9.68
CA LEU A 190 0.00 2.10 10.52
C LEU A 190 -0.38 3.41 11.24
N TYR A 191 -1.49 4.05 10.84
CA TYR A 191 -1.89 5.35 11.37
C TYR A 191 -2.31 5.24 12.84
N ARG A 192 -3.30 4.39 13.13
CA ARG A 192 -3.81 4.23 14.51
C ARG A 192 -2.77 3.68 15.49
N PRO A 193 -2.00 2.62 15.14
CA PRO A 193 -0.91 2.16 16.01
C PRO A 193 0.11 3.26 16.30
N SER A 194 0.50 4.07 15.33
CA SER A 194 1.47 5.15 15.55
C SER A 194 0.95 6.21 16.53
N GLN A 195 -0.34 6.57 16.44
CA GLN A 195 -0.98 7.50 17.38
C GLN A 195 -0.98 6.98 18.81
N ALA A 196 -1.25 5.68 18.97
CA ALA A 196 -1.36 5.06 20.27
C ALA A 196 0.01 4.77 20.91
N GLU A 197 1.01 4.41 20.10
CA GLU A 197 2.25 3.86 20.61
C GLU A 197 3.40 4.89 20.67
N ILE A 198 3.58 5.73 19.64
CA ILE A 198 4.75 6.63 19.55
C ILE A 198 4.85 7.62 20.73
N PRO A 199 3.74 8.25 21.23
CA PRO A 199 3.82 9.17 22.36
C PRO A 199 4.44 8.57 23.62
N ASP A 200 4.17 7.30 23.88
CA ASP A 200 4.57 6.58 25.10
C ASP A 200 5.78 5.68 24.88
N ARG A 201 6.21 5.50 23.62
CA ARG A 201 7.30 4.60 23.21
C ARG A 201 8.28 5.32 22.28
N PRO A 202 9.05 6.29 22.81
CA PRO A 202 9.99 7.07 21.99
C PRO A 202 11.07 6.21 21.34
N GLU A 203 11.37 5.01 21.89
CA GLU A 203 12.30 4.06 21.30
C GLU A 203 11.88 3.52 19.93
N LEU A 204 10.61 3.70 19.52
CA LEU A 204 10.15 3.33 18.18
C LEU A 204 10.65 4.28 17.08
N VAL A 205 11.13 5.47 17.47
CA VAL A 205 11.63 6.49 16.53
C VAL A 205 13.13 6.59 16.65
N ALA A 206 13.82 6.70 15.52
CA ALA A 206 15.27 6.86 15.47
C ALA A 206 15.70 8.25 16.00
N GLY A 207 17.01 8.42 16.21
CA GLY A 207 17.58 9.65 16.78
C GLY A 207 17.33 10.93 15.96
N ASP A 208 16.93 10.81 14.70
CA ASP A 208 16.53 11.94 13.85
C ASP A 208 15.11 12.46 14.15
N GLY A 209 14.36 11.75 15.02
CA GLY A 209 13.02 12.10 15.45
C GLY A 209 11.93 11.87 14.39
N TYR A 210 12.25 11.14 13.32
CA TYR A 210 11.36 10.98 12.18
C TYR A 210 11.23 9.56 11.66
N HIS A 211 12.35 8.91 11.34
CA HIS A 211 12.36 7.55 10.82
C HIS A 211 12.15 6.53 11.96
N PRO A 212 11.65 5.34 11.64
CA PRO A 212 11.59 4.25 12.61
C PRO A 212 13.00 3.84 13.05
N SER A 213 13.16 3.53 14.33
CA SER A 213 14.32 2.80 14.87
C SER A 213 14.25 1.32 14.51
N ASP A 214 15.22 0.52 14.96
CA ASP A 214 15.14 -0.95 14.85
C ASP A 214 13.87 -1.52 15.51
N ALA A 215 13.48 -0.99 16.68
CA ALA A 215 12.24 -1.35 17.35
C ALA A 215 10.99 -0.90 16.56
N GLY A 216 11.04 0.31 16.00
CA GLY A 216 10.00 0.82 15.11
C GLY A 216 9.83 -0.04 13.86
N TYR A 217 10.93 -0.45 13.23
CA TYR A 217 10.89 -1.34 12.07
C TYR A 217 10.42 -2.75 12.40
N GLU A 218 10.70 -3.28 13.59
CA GLU A 218 10.12 -4.56 14.03
C GLU A 218 8.61 -4.43 14.12
N ARG A 219 8.12 -3.36 14.79
CA ARG A 219 6.69 -3.11 14.91
C ARG A 219 6.01 -2.89 13.55
N TRP A 220 6.65 -2.15 12.65
CA TRP A 220 6.18 -1.94 11.28
C TRP A 220 6.07 -3.26 10.53
N ALA A 221 7.11 -4.10 10.63
CA ALA A 221 7.13 -5.42 10.00
C ALA A 221 6.02 -6.35 10.53
N GLU A 222 5.69 -6.30 11.82
CA GLU A 222 4.57 -7.06 12.40
C GLU A 222 3.25 -6.66 11.75
N LEU A 223 2.98 -5.37 11.66
CA LEU A 223 1.72 -4.85 11.10
C LEU A 223 1.62 -5.18 9.60
N VAL A 224 2.68 -4.93 8.83
CA VAL A 224 2.69 -5.25 7.39
C VAL A 224 2.58 -6.76 7.16
N TRP A 225 3.26 -7.56 8.00
CA TRP A 225 3.16 -9.02 7.92
C TRP A 225 1.73 -9.52 8.11
N ALA A 226 0.96 -8.92 9.02
CA ALA A 226 -0.44 -9.29 9.19
C ALA A 226 -1.24 -9.10 7.88
N GLY A 227 -0.96 -8.05 7.10
CA GLY A 227 -1.54 -7.85 5.76
C GLY A 227 -1.09 -8.91 4.76
N VAL A 228 0.21 -9.22 4.73
CA VAL A 228 0.76 -10.27 3.86
C VAL A 228 0.19 -11.63 4.22
N ALA A 229 0.12 -11.96 5.51
CA ALA A 229 -0.37 -13.26 6.01
C ALA A 229 -1.82 -13.54 5.59
N ARG A 230 -2.67 -12.53 5.55
CA ARG A 230 -4.06 -12.65 5.05
C ARG A 230 -4.14 -13.06 3.57
N ARG A 231 -3.05 -12.90 2.83
CA ARG A 231 -2.94 -13.23 1.40
C ARG A 231 -2.16 -14.51 1.14
N ILE A 232 -1.71 -15.21 2.18
CA ILE A 232 -1.13 -16.56 2.07
C ILE A 232 -2.28 -17.54 1.95
N ALA A 233 -2.33 -18.29 0.85
CA ALA A 233 -3.34 -19.31 0.67
C ALA A 233 -3.15 -20.45 1.69
N ALA A 234 -4.24 -20.94 2.26
CA ALA A 234 -4.21 -22.16 3.06
C ALA A 234 -3.76 -23.36 2.19
N ARG A 235 -3.03 -24.28 2.80
CA ARG A 235 -2.64 -25.54 2.15
C ARG A 235 -3.85 -26.46 1.95
#